data_75c8b429a7e97f7063b00f58b4c0706b
#
_entry.id   75c8b429a7e97f7063b00f58b4c0706b
#
_cell.length_a   1.000
_cell.length_b   1.000
_cell.length_c   1.000
_cell.angle_alpha   90.00
_cell.angle_beta   90.00
_cell.angle_gamma   90.00
#
_symmetry.space_group_name_H-M   'P 1'
#
loop_
_entity.id
_entity.type
_entity.pdbx_description
1 polymer ?
#
loop_
_entity_poly.entity_id
_entity_poly.type
_entity_poly.pdbx_seq_one_letter_code
_entity_poly.pdbx_strand_id
1 'polypeptide(L)'
;LPVSWLGDVYKRQVIEKEFTQFVTLNTSGDPVEAREVLDKAEKHTYEVEALMKKIPPLYEDLHTTFPEQLEEISDTYEKLMEEQYVFPEEDLAEDIAKVSRRIENSLANLEKTEVETVEFENRETADLIDSLYDILEREMEAQRYVKTNQSTIAEYIKHTTKNNRQLLIELDHTAQSYTLNHNEIGRVRGFQTEVEEMERQNEQMIPQIRQHEIPYSEVRTFYKTVFKVLEDIETQQVEIDDSLHELRKGEKEAQEKIDTFEFKLRSLKRFVEKQRLPGLPNDYLEFFFVATDRIEELSVVLNKIRVNMEEVNRLVALCEEGLELLDKKTHDLVDAAALTEQMLQYANRYRHTHEEVREAIDKSYYLFNKEYHYQEALDEIGTALERVEPGAFKRIEDFYFNHPDLV
;
A
#
# COMPACT_ATOMS: atom_id res chain seq x y z
N LEU A 1 6.33 -7.05 -62.26
CA LEU A 1 7.28 -5.89 -62.12
C LEU A 1 7.41 -5.25 -63.52
N PRO A 2 7.06 -3.97 -63.74
CA PRO A 2 7.42 -3.27 -64.97
C PRO A 2 8.93 -3.07 -64.97
N VAL A 3 9.58 -3.72 -65.91
CA VAL A 3 11.01 -3.78 -66.11
C VAL A 3 11.50 -2.45 -66.75
N SER A 4 11.35 -1.34 -66.10
CA SER A 4 11.95 -0.11 -66.59
C SER A 4 12.35 0.84 -65.43
N TRP A 5 13.11 0.30 -64.51
CA TRP A 5 13.83 1.17 -63.58
C TRP A 5 14.96 1.85 -64.34
N LEU A 6 14.70 3.05 -64.85
CA LEU A 6 15.71 3.83 -65.63
C LEU A 6 17.02 3.97 -64.91
N GLY A 7 17.02 4.07 -63.57
CA GLY A 7 18.26 4.08 -62.76
C GLY A 7 19.03 2.77 -62.77
N ASP A 8 18.34 1.62 -62.79
CA ASP A 8 18.96 0.31 -62.78
C ASP A 8 19.56 0.01 -64.17
N VAL A 9 18.86 0.37 -65.22
CA VAL A 9 19.37 0.28 -66.60
C VAL A 9 20.65 1.18 -66.79
N TYR A 10 20.64 2.40 -66.25
CA TYR A 10 21.78 3.28 -66.35
C TYR A 10 22.99 2.77 -65.56
N LYS A 11 22.83 2.34 -64.33
CA LYS A 11 23.90 1.77 -63.51
C LYS A 11 24.44 0.49 -64.10
N ARG A 12 23.60 -0.37 -64.66
CA ARG A 12 23.97 -1.57 -65.37
C ARG A 12 24.81 -1.27 -66.63
N GLN A 13 24.43 -0.26 -67.42
CA GLN A 13 25.20 0.21 -68.56
C GLN A 13 26.57 0.80 -68.16
N VAL A 14 26.69 1.42 -67.01
CA VAL A 14 27.99 1.92 -66.49
C VAL A 14 28.90 0.74 -66.14
N ILE A 15 28.38 -0.27 -65.44
CA ILE A 15 29.11 -1.47 -65.06
C ILE A 15 29.57 -2.24 -66.34
N GLU A 16 28.69 -2.40 -67.34
CA GLU A 16 29.04 -3.02 -68.62
C GLU A 16 30.17 -2.26 -69.37
N LYS A 17 30.17 -0.91 -69.32
CA LYS A 17 31.23 -0.09 -69.88
C LYS A 17 32.56 -0.27 -69.11
N GLU A 18 32.50 -0.28 -67.80
CA GLU A 18 33.71 -0.48 -66.96
C GLU A 18 34.28 -1.89 -67.17
N PHE A 19 33.50 -2.95 -67.26
CA PHE A 19 33.99 -4.27 -67.60
C PHE A 19 34.58 -4.32 -69.04
N THR A 20 33.98 -3.64 -70.02
CA THR A 20 34.49 -3.53 -71.35
C THR A 20 35.86 -2.78 -71.39
N GLN A 21 35.97 -1.71 -70.63
CA GLN A 21 37.18 -0.95 -70.47
C GLN A 21 38.27 -1.79 -69.77
N PHE A 22 37.94 -2.53 -68.71
CA PHE A 22 38.83 -3.48 -68.07
C PHE A 22 39.45 -4.49 -69.11
N VAL A 23 38.56 -5.14 -69.89
CA VAL A 23 38.98 -6.10 -70.87
C VAL A 23 39.94 -5.45 -71.93
N THR A 24 39.66 -4.22 -72.36
CA THR A 24 40.47 -3.47 -73.31
C THR A 24 41.81 -3.12 -72.73
N LEU A 25 41.91 -2.61 -71.52
CA LEU A 25 43.18 -2.26 -70.86
C LEU A 25 44.04 -3.50 -70.57
N ASN A 26 43.39 -4.59 -70.14
CA ASN A 26 44.10 -5.86 -69.87
C ASN A 26 44.70 -6.47 -71.15
N THR A 27 44.03 -6.34 -72.30
CA THR A 27 44.49 -6.81 -73.58
C THR A 27 45.55 -5.85 -74.19
N SER A 28 45.57 -4.56 -73.87
CA SER A 28 46.59 -3.57 -74.30
C SER A 28 47.87 -3.61 -73.48
N GLY A 29 47.94 -4.39 -72.39
CA GLY A 29 49.13 -4.61 -71.59
C GLY A 29 49.34 -3.59 -70.46
N ASP A 30 48.30 -2.93 -70.00
CA ASP A 30 48.32 -2.04 -68.83
C ASP A 30 47.54 -2.66 -67.63
N PRO A 31 48.22 -3.54 -66.88
CA PRO A 31 47.53 -4.28 -65.77
C PRO A 31 47.26 -3.43 -64.56
N VAL A 32 47.89 -2.27 -64.37
CA VAL A 32 47.68 -1.42 -63.19
C VAL A 32 46.38 -0.62 -63.32
N GLU A 33 46.18 0.08 -64.47
CA GLU A 33 44.92 0.76 -64.76
C GLU A 33 43.78 -0.20 -64.93
N ALA A 34 44.02 -1.40 -65.52
CA ALA A 34 42.96 -2.45 -65.57
C ALA A 34 42.48 -2.86 -64.18
N ARG A 35 43.40 -2.99 -63.21
CA ARG A 35 43.05 -3.33 -61.85
C ARG A 35 42.18 -2.27 -61.19
N GLU A 36 42.48 -0.97 -61.35
CA GLU A 36 41.68 0.12 -60.78
C GLU A 36 40.26 0.17 -61.37
N VAL A 37 40.10 -0.12 -62.66
CA VAL A 37 38.83 -0.17 -63.36
C VAL A 37 38.00 -1.39 -62.85
N LEU A 38 38.67 -2.54 -62.64
CA LEU A 38 38.03 -3.74 -62.10
C LEU A 38 37.52 -3.51 -60.68
N ASP A 39 38.37 -2.92 -59.82
CA ASP A 39 37.98 -2.63 -58.44
C ASP A 39 36.76 -1.66 -58.37
N LYS A 40 36.64 -0.71 -59.31
CA LYS A 40 35.48 0.17 -59.46
C LYS A 40 34.25 -0.61 -59.92
N ALA A 41 34.40 -1.46 -60.95
CA ALA A 41 33.32 -2.29 -61.48
C ALA A 41 32.78 -3.26 -60.42
N GLU A 42 33.67 -3.89 -59.64
CA GLU A 42 33.30 -4.74 -58.52
C GLU A 42 32.46 -3.95 -57.46
N LYS A 43 32.97 -2.78 -57.05
CA LYS A 43 32.27 -1.93 -56.09
C LYS A 43 30.88 -1.56 -56.58
N HIS A 44 30.74 -1.06 -57.82
CA HIS A 44 29.44 -0.72 -58.41
C HIS A 44 28.55 -1.96 -58.54
N THR A 45 29.09 -3.14 -58.82
CA THR A 45 28.33 -4.38 -58.88
C THR A 45 27.75 -4.75 -57.51
N TYR A 46 28.53 -4.68 -56.43
CA TYR A 46 28.01 -4.91 -55.05
C TYR A 46 26.99 -3.86 -54.64
N GLU A 47 27.18 -2.60 -55.01
CA GLU A 47 26.19 -1.54 -54.77
C GLU A 47 24.83 -1.83 -55.47
N VAL A 48 24.87 -2.26 -56.74
CA VAL A 48 23.68 -2.65 -57.48
C VAL A 48 23.04 -3.90 -56.88
N GLU A 49 23.83 -4.92 -56.50
CA GLU A 49 23.30 -6.10 -55.84
C GLU A 49 22.60 -5.78 -54.51
N ALA A 50 23.17 -4.88 -53.71
CA ALA A 50 22.55 -4.40 -52.49
C ALA A 50 21.24 -3.66 -52.74
N LEU A 51 21.17 -2.81 -53.77
CA LEU A 51 19.95 -2.13 -54.17
C LEU A 51 18.87 -3.10 -54.67
N MET A 52 19.26 -4.11 -55.49
CA MET A 52 18.35 -5.15 -55.98
C MET A 52 17.75 -6.00 -54.85
N LYS A 53 18.41 -6.11 -53.71
CA LYS A 53 17.86 -6.79 -52.52
C LYS A 53 16.93 -5.88 -51.69
N LYS A 54 17.20 -4.57 -51.64
CA LYS A 54 16.45 -3.61 -50.84
C LYS A 54 15.20 -3.08 -51.54
N ILE A 55 15.21 -2.90 -52.82
CA ILE A 55 14.11 -2.29 -53.57
C ILE A 55 12.82 -3.10 -53.57
N PRO A 56 12.83 -4.44 -53.78
CA PRO A 56 11.58 -5.22 -53.88
C PRO A 56 10.67 -5.08 -52.63
N PRO A 57 11.17 -5.25 -51.40
CA PRO A 57 10.32 -5.10 -50.22
C PRO A 57 9.78 -3.67 -50.06
N LEU A 58 10.58 -2.65 -50.32
CA LEU A 58 10.13 -1.25 -50.24
C LEU A 58 9.08 -0.92 -51.30
N TYR A 59 9.18 -1.50 -52.47
CA TYR A 59 8.20 -1.35 -53.54
C TYR A 59 6.88 -2.10 -53.20
N GLU A 60 6.97 -3.28 -52.61
CA GLU A 60 5.82 -4.06 -52.15
C GLU A 60 5.04 -3.28 -51.06
N ASP A 61 5.74 -2.72 -50.10
CA ASP A 61 5.14 -1.86 -49.08
C ASP A 61 4.37 -0.68 -49.67
N LEU A 62 5.01 0.07 -50.57
CA LEU A 62 4.47 1.30 -51.17
C LEU A 62 3.37 1.05 -52.20
N HIS A 63 3.45 -0.09 -52.92
CA HIS A 63 2.51 -0.36 -54.00
C HIS A 63 1.31 -1.22 -53.60
N THR A 64 1.48 -2.04 -52.55
CA THR A 64 0.45 -3.02 -52.16
C THR A 64 0.08 -2.84 -50.67
N THR A 65 1.03 -3.01 -49.76
CA THR A 65 0.74 -3.08 -48.32
C THR A 65 0.15 -1.78 -47.78
N PHE A 66 0.82 -0.67 -47.95
CA PHE A 66 0.34 0.62 -47.42
C PHE A 66 -0.93 1.12 -48.10
N PRO A 67 -1.10 1.04 -49.43
CA PRO A 67 -2.37 1.41 -50.05
C PRO A 67 -3.55 0.56 -49.58
N GLU A 68 -3.39 -0.80 -49.44
CA GLU A 68 -4.45 -1.67 -48.93
C GLU A 68 -4.81 -1.32 -47.47
N GLN A 69 -3.83 -1.10 -46.61
CA GLN A 69 -4.06 -0.66 -45.23
C GLN A 69 -4.74 0.72 -45.16
N LEU A 70 -4.34 1.65 -46.02
CA LEU A 70 -4.94 2.98 -46.05
C LEU A 70 -6.38 2.96 -46.59
N GLU A 71 -6.70 2.09 -47.53
CA GLU A 71 -8.06 1.85 -48.02
C GLU A 71 -8.94 1.28 -46.89
N GLU A 72 -8.43 0.29 -46.14
CA GLU A 72 -9.14 -0.29 -44.98
C GLU A 72 -9.40 0.77 -43.91
N ILE A 73 -8.40 1.62 -43.59
CA ILE A 73 -8.53 2.73 -42.65
C ILE A 73 -9.58 3.75 -43.12
N SER A 74 -9.54 4.12 -44.40
CA SER A 74 -10.48 5.06 -44.99
C SER A 74 -11.90 4.54 -44.97
N ASP A 75 -12.11 3.27 -45.38
CA ASP A 75 -13.40 2.61 -45.32
C ASP A 75 -13.96 2.50 -43.89
N THR A 76 -13.08 2.20 -42.96
CA THR A 76 -13.46 2.11 -41.53
C THR A 76 -13.80 3.51 -40.98
N TYR A 77 -13.01 4.51 -41.30
CA TYR A 77 -13.28 5.89 -40.91
C TYR A 77 -14.61 6.39 -41.47
N GLU A 78 -14.90 6.15 -42.76
CA GLU A 78 -16.17 6.55 -43.36
C GLU A 78 -17.38 5.87 -42.68
N LYS A 79 -17.30 4.57 -42.38
CA LYS A 79 -18.34 3.87 -41.61
C LYS A 79 -18.56 4.44 -40.23
N LEU A 80 -17.48 4.76 -39.50
CA LEU A 80 -17.56 5.35 -38.18
C LEU A 80 -18.14 6.77 -38.25
N MET A 81 -17.83 7.54 -39.31
CA MET A 81 -18.44 8.87 -39.53
C MET A 81 -19.95 8.77 -39.89
N GLU A 82 -20.37 7.75 -40.65
CA GLU A 82 -21.77 7.45 -40.86
C GLU A 82 -22.49 7.07 -39.55
N GLU A 83 -21.83 6.37 -38.63
CA GLU A 83 -22.31 6.07 -37.28
C GLU A 83 -22.19 7.24 -36.32
N GLN A 84 -21.78 8.41 -36.77
CA GLN A 84 -21.65 9.65 -36.02
C GLN A 84 -20.64 9.57 -34.86
N TYR A 85 -19.53 8.87 -35.06
CA TYR A 85 -18.41 8.95 -34.12
C TYR A 85 -17.77 10.31 -34.14
N VAL A 86 -17.27 10.73 -32.98
CA VAL A 86 -16.43 11.92 -32.82
C VAL A 86 -15.05 11.47 -32.41
N PHE A 87 -14.05 12.01 -33.06
CA PHE A 87 -12.65 11.72 -32.75
C PHE A 87 -12.03 12.89 -31.98
N PRO A 88 -11.13 12.64 -31.01
CA PRO A 88 -10.44 13.70 -30.29
C PRO A 88 -9.46 14.48 -31.17
N GLU A 89 -8.97 13.87 -32.22
CA GLU A 89 -8.09 14.46 -33.23
C GLU A 89 -8.94 15.23 -34.25
N GLU A 90 -8.70 16.54 -34.38
CA GLU A 90 -9.55 17.43 -35.16
C GLU A 90 -9.54 17.19 -36.68
N ASP A 91 -8.49 16.53 -37.23
CA ASP A 91 -8.30 16.38 -38.68
C ASP A 91 -7.82 14.97 -39.12
N LEU A 92 -8.46 13.93 -38.63
CA LEU A 92 -8.10 12.54 -38.99
C LEU A 92 -8.18 12.29 -40.50
N ALA A 93 -9.16 12.91 -41.19
CA ALA A 93 -9.28 12.86 -42.64
C ALA A 93 -8.07 13.49 -43.36
N GLU A 94 -7.55 14.61 -42.82
CA GLU A 94 -6.34 15.24 -43.34
C GLU A 94 -5.11 14.39 -43.10
N ASP A 95 -5.01 13.71 -41.95
CA ASP A 95 -3.90 12.81 -41.65
C ASP A 95 -3.90 11.58 -42.57
N ILE A 96 -5.06 11.00 -42.88
CA ILE A 96 -5.20 9.94 -43.90
C ILE A 96 -4.70 10.45 -45.27
N ALA A 97 -5.13 11.67 -45.67
CA ALA A 97 -4.69 12.28 -46.93
C ALA A 97 -3.19 12.62 -46.95
N LYS A 98 -2.59 12.97 -45.80
CA LYS A 98 -1.14 13.15 -45.67
C LYS A 98 -0.37 11.86 -45.89
N VAL A 99 -0.82 10.76 -45.31
CA VAL A 99 -0.21 9.44 -45.51
C VAL A 99 -0.29 9.03 -46.99
N SER A 100 -1.42 9.24 -47.65
CA SER A 100 -1.56 8.96 -49.09
C SER A 100 -0.54 9.74 -49.94
N ARG A 101 -0.40 11.06 -49.68
CA ARG A 101 0.61 11.89 -50.37
C ARG A 101 2.04 11.45 -50.07
N ARG A 102 2.33 10.98 -48.87
CA ARG A 102 3.66 10.45 -48.53
C ARG A 102 3.98 9.20 -49.31
N ILE A 103 3.04 8.26 -49.43
CA ILE A 103 3.20 7.04 -50.24
C ILE A 103 3.51 7.40 -51.69
N GLU A 104 2.80 8.35 -52.29
CA GLU A 104 3.03 8.80 -53.64
C GLU A 104 4.43 9.43 -53.81
N ASN A 105 4.84 10.27 -52.83
CA ASN A 105 6.16 10.91 -52.85
C ASN A 105 7.29 9.87 -52.68
N SER A 106 7.14 8.89 -51.78
CA SER A 106 8.11 7.83 -51.57
C SER A 106 8.24 6.92 -52.80
N LEU A 107 7.15 6.65 -53.52
CA LEU A 107 7.18 5.95 -54.80
C LEU A 107 8.00 6.73 -55.83
N ALA A 108 7.79 8.06 -55.95
CA ALA A 108 8.55 8.92 -56.85
C ALA A 108 10.04 9.00 -56.49
N ASN A 109 10.39 8.96 -55.19
CA ASN A 109 11.77 8.92 -54.72
C ASN A 109 12.42 7.54 -55.00
N LEU A 110 11.63 6.47 -54.87
CA LEU A 110 12.11 5.13 -55.23
C LEU A 110 12.43 5.01 -56.71
N GLU A 111 11.63 5.66 -57.60
CA GLU A 111 11.94 5.74 -59.03
C GLU A 111 13.25 6.49 -59.32
N LYS A 112 13.65 7.43 -58.47
CA LYS A 112 14.92 8.12 -58.54
C LYS A 112 16.10 7.34 -57.90
N THR A 113 15.82 6.13 -57.39
CA THR A 113 16.79 5.28 -56.69
C THR A 113 17.34 5.84 -55.36
N GLU A 114 16.60 6.72 -54.71
CA GLU A 114 16.92 7.26 -53.37
C GLU A 114 16.53 6.28 -52.27
N VAL A 115 17.11 5.08 -52.27
CA VAL A 115 16.69 3.93 -51.47
C VAL A 115 16.79 4.20 -49.96
N GLU A 116 17.83 4.88 -49.49
CA GLU A 116 18.01 5.18 -48.06
C GLU A 116 16.95 6.13 -47.55
N THR A 117 16.56 7.14 -48.33
CA THR A 117 15.50 8.07 -48.03
C THR A 117 14.14 7.36 -47.95
N VAL A 118 13.87 6.48 -48.95
CA VAL A 118 12.63 5.69 -49.00
C VAL A 118 12.54 4.68 -47.85
N GLU A 119 13.66 4.06 -47.45
CA GLU A 119 13.69 3.16 -46.30
C GLU A 119 13.29 3.88 -45.00
N PHE A 120 13.75 5.12 -44.84
CA PHE A 120 13.36 5.96 -43.69
C PHE A 120 11.88 6.40 -43.79
N GLU A 121 11.48 6.91 -44.96
CA GLU A 121 10.09 7.36 -45.20
C GLU A 121 9.07 6.21 -45.02
N ASN A 122 9.39 5.00 -45.44
CA ASN A 122 8.52 3.84 -45.27
C ASN A 122 8.31 3.49 -43.78
N ARG A 123 9.37 3.58 -42.94
CA ARG A 123 9.21 3.37 -41.50
C ARG A 123 8.27 4.43 -40.88
N GLU A 124 8.51 5.68 -41.20
CA GLU A 124 7.62 6.75 -40.70
C GLU A 124 6.19 6.60 -41.21
N THR A 125 6.01 6.11 -42.44
CA THR A 125 4.69 5.87 -43.00
C THR A 125 4.00 4.67 -42.30
N ALA A 126 4.73 3.60 -42.00
CA ALA A 126 4.21 2.49 -41.21
C ALA A 126 3.78 2.95 -39.80
N ASP A 127 4.62 3.72 -39.11
CA ASP A 127 4.30 4.25 -37.78
C ASP A 127 3.03 5.15 -37.81
N LEU A 128 2.86 5.94 -38.87
CA LEU A 128 1.64 6.74 -39.04
C LEU A 128 0.39 5.89 -39.32
N ILE A 129 0.51 4.86 -40.14
CA ILE A 129 -0.58 3.89 -40.43
C ILE A 129 -1.00 3.20 -39.13
N ASP A 130 -0.02 2.70 -38.36
CA ASP A 130 -0.28 2.06 -37.06
C ASP A 130 -0.98 3.03 -36.09
N SER A 131 -0.56 4.30 -36.06
CA SER A 131 -1.20 5.32 -35.24
C SER A 131 -2.66 5.58 -35.65
N LEU A 132 -2.96 5.55 -36.97
CA LEU A 132 -4.35 5.69 -37.45
C LEU A 132 -5.21 4.49 -37.07
N TYR A 133 -4.69 3.26 -37.15
CA TYR A 133 -5.40 2.09 -36.64
C TYR A 133 -5.67 2.17 -35.15
N ASP A 134 -4.67 2.57 -34.35
CA ASP A 134 -4.81 2.73 -32.91
C ASP A 134 -5.91 3.75 -32.53
N ILE A 135 -6.03 4.84 -33.27
CA ILE A 135 -7.08 5.84 -33.04
C ILE A 135 -8.46 5.25 -33.30
N LEU A 136 -8.65 4.58 -34.45
CA LEU A 136 -9.94 3.97 -34.81
C LEU A 136 -10.32 2.85 -33.82
N GLU A 137 -9.39 1.95 -33.51
CA GLU A 137 -9.62 0.83 -32.58
C GLU A 137 -9.94 1.36 -31.18
N ARG A 138 -9.21 2.37 -30.70
CA ARG A 138 -9.43 3.02 -29.40
C ARG A 138 -10.86 3.55 -29.27
N GLU A 139 -11.38 4.24 -30.28
CA GLU A 139 -12.74 4.78 -30.24
C GLU A 139 -13.82 3.67 -30.33
N MET A 140 -13.60 2.64 -31.13
CA MET A 140 -14.52 1.49 -31.21
C MET A 140 -14.58 0.71 -29.89
N GLU A 141 -13.43 0.45 -29.29
CA GLU A 141 -13.37 -0.18 -27.96
C GLU A 141 -14.00 0.69 -26.87
N ALA A 142 -13.73 2.00 -26.92
CA ALA A 142 -14.31 2.95 -25.99
C ALA A 142 -15.84 2.97 -26.06
N GLN A 143 -16.40 2.95 -27.27
CA GLN A 143 -17.87 2.87 -27.44
C GLN A 143 -18.45 1.61 -26.81
N ARG A 144 -17.82 0.44 -27.05
CA ARG A 144 -18.28 -0.84 -26.45
C ARG A 144 -18.24 -0.75 -24.92
N TYR A 145 -17.15 -0.21 -24.38
CA TYR A 145 -16.98 -0.05 -22.96
C TYR A 145 -18.03 0.88 -22.35
N VAL A 146 -18.27 2.04 -22.98
CA VAL A 146 -19.27 3.02 -22.52
C VAL A 146 -20.68 2.44 -22.57
N LYS A 147 -21.08 1.80 -23.67
CA LYS A 147 -22.40 1.17 -23.79
C LYS A 147 -22.65 0.10 -22.73
N THR A 148 -21.60 -0.68 -22.38
CA THR A 148 -21.70 -1.74 -21.37
C THR A 148 -21.78 -1.18 -19.96
N ASN A 149 -21.05 -0.09 -19.67
CA ASN A 149 -20.89 0.40 -18.30
C ASN A 149 -21.77 1.60 -17.95
N GLN A 150 -22.51 2.18 -18.88
CA GLN A 150 -23.33 3.38 -18.66
C GLN A 150 -24.39 3.20 -17.56
N SER A 151 -25.10 2.06 -17.54
CA SER A 151 -26.06 1.75 -16.47
C SER A 151 -25.36 1.41 -15.15
N THR A 152 -24.29 0.63 -15.23
CA THR A 152 -23.52 0.18 -14.05
C THR A 152 -22.95 1.34 -13.28
N ILE A 153 -22.39 2.36 -13.98
CA ILE A 153 -21.80 3.52 -13.32
C ILE A 153 -22.87 4.38 -12.64
N ALA A 154 -24.02 4.57 -13.27
CA ALA A 154 -25.13 5.30 -12.67
C ALA A 154 -25.68 4.61 -11.42
N GLU A 155 -25.79 3.28 -11.46
CA GLU A 155 -26.20 2.47 -10.30
C GLU A 155 -25.15 2.52 -9.18
N TYR A 156 -23.86 2.47 -9.51
CA TYR A 156 -22.78 2.51 -8.53
C TYR A 156 -22.72 3.87 -7.84
N ILE A 157 -22.78 4.98 -8.57
CA ILE A 157 -22.89 6.33 -8.01
C ILE A 157 -24.06 6.42 -7.02
N LYS A 158 -25.24 5.94 -7.42
CA LYS A 158 -26.44 5.96 -6.58
C LYS A 158 -26.30 5.07 -5.33
N HIS A 159 -25.68 3.91 -5.47
CA HIS A 159 -25.39 3.01 -4.35
C HIS A 159 -24.47 3.68 -3.33
N THR A 160 -23.33 4.23 -3.81
CA THR A 160 -22.35 4.91 -2.95
C THR A 160 -22.96 6.15 -2.26
N THR A 161 -23.78 6.93 -2.98
CA THR A 161 -24.54 8.06 -2.39
C THR A 161 -25.46 7.60 -1.27
N LYS A 162 -26.17 6.50 -1.47
CA LYS A 162 -27.07 5.95 -0.45
C LYS A 162 -26.32 5.49 0.79
N ASN A 163 -25.22 4.75 0.60
CA ASN A 163 -24.36 4.28 1.68
C ASN A 163 -23.77 5.47 2.45
N ASN A 164 -23.32 6.49 1.75
CA ASN A 164 -22.77 7.69 2.35
C ASN A 164 -23.78 8.42 3.25
N ARG A 165 -25.04 8.54 2.81
CA ARG A 165 -26.11 9.14 3.63
C ARG A 165 -26.41 8.30 4.87
N GLN A 166 -26.42 6.98 4.74
CA GLN A 166 -26.66 6.09 5.88
C GLN A 166 -25.53 6.19 6.90
N LEU A 167 -24.27 6.20 6.43
CA LEU A 167 -23.10 6.36 7.27
C LEU A 167 -23.08 7.70 8.00
N LEU A 168 -23.49 8.81 7.35
CA LEU A 168 -23.62 10.12 8.01
C LEU A 168 -24.65 10.08 9.15
N ILE A 169 -25.79 9.43 8.97
CA ILE A 169 -26.82 9.29 10.02
C ILE A 169 -26.24 8.48 11.20
N GLU A 170 -25.50 7.43 10.92
CA GLU A 170 -24.89 6.60 11.97
C GLU A 170 -23.79 7.33 12.71
N LEU A 171 -22.95 8.09 11.99
CA LEU A 171 -21.93 8.98 12.58
C LEU A 171 -22.56 10.05 13.48
N ASP A 172 -23.62 10.71 13.03
CA ASP A 172 -24.33 11.72 13.84
C ASP A 172 -24.92 11.11 15.11
N HIS A 173 -25.46 9.90 15.03
CA HIS A 173 -25.96 9.17 16.19
C HIS A 173 -24.82 8.76 17.13
N THR A 174 -23.73 8.21 16.59
CA THR A 174 -22.57 7.74 17.36
C THR A 174 -21.85 8.91 18.02
N ALA A 175 -21.73 10.06 17.36
CA ALA A 175 -21.12 11.27 17.91
C ALA A 175 -21.85 11.86 19.13
N GLN A 176 -23.09 11.42 19.42
CA GLN A 176 -23.80 11.80 20.65
C GLN A 176 -23.23 11.07 21.86
N SER A 177 -22.79 9.82 21.70
CA SER A 177 -22.29 8.95 22.76
C SER A 177 -20.78 8.80 22.79
N TYR A 178 -20.10 9.03 21.66
CA TYR A 178 -18.63 8.87 21.53
C TYR A 178 -17.97 10.12 20.97
N THR A 179 -16.72 10.30 21.33
CA THR A 179 -15.85 11.28 20.70
C THR A 179 -15.19 10.65 19.47
N LEU A 180 -15.44 11.22 18.30
CA LEU A 180 -14.84 10.80 17.03
C LEU A 180 -13.52 11.57 16.83
N ASN A 181 -12.40 10.86 16.80
CA ASN A 181 -11.05 11.48 16.86
C ASN A 181 -10.40 11.68 15.49
N HIS A 182 -10.89 10.99 14.42
CA HIS A 182 -10.24 10.97 13.09
C HIS A 182 -11.00 11.79 12.04
N ASN A 183 -11.82 12.76 12.47
CA ASN A 183 -12.62 13.61 11.58
C ASN A 183 -13.51 12.82 10.60
N GLU A 184 -14.07 11.71 11.05
CA GLU A 184 -14.89 10.79 10.24
C GLU A 184 -16.04 11.51 9.54
N ILE A 185 -16.75 12.40 10.27
CA ILE A 185 -17.86 13.20 9.71
C ILE A 185 -17.35 14.09 8.58
N GLY A 186 -16.18 14.72 8.73
CA GLY A 186 -15.57 15.55 7.70
C GLY A 186 -15.19 14.76 6.46
N ARG A 187 -14.63 13.57 6.64
CA ARG A 187 -14.29 12.63 5.55
C ARG A 187 -15.53 12.22 4.75
N VAL A 188 -16.57 11.77 5.44
CA VAL A 188 -17.81 11.30 4.78
C VAL A 188 -18.56 12.43 4.08
N ARG A 189 -18.50 13.66 4.59
CA ARG A 189 -18.99 14.86 3.87
C ARG A 189 -18.15 15.18 2.64
N GLY A 190 -16.83 14.95 2.69
CA GLY A 190 -15.95 15.05 1.52
C GLY A 190 -16.37 14.05 0.43
N PHE A 191 -16.60 12.79 0.78
CA PHE A 191 -17.12 11.78 -0.15
C PHE A 191 -18.46 12.18 -0.78
N GLN A 192 -19.35 12.80 0.00
CA GLN A 192 -20.62 13.29 -0.54
C GLN A 192 -20.40 14.30 -1.65
N THR A 193 -19.49 15.25 -1.44
CA THR A 193 -19.19 16.29 -2.43
C THR A 193 -18.56 15.69 -3.70
N GLU A 194 -17.65 14.73 -3.56
CA GLU A 194 -17.01 14.04 -4.68
C GLU A 194 -18.03 13.23 -5.50
N VAL A 195 -18.88 12.47 -4.84
CA VAL A 195 -19.90 11.64 -5.50
C VAL A 195 -20.95 12.50 -6.19
N GLU A 196 -21.40 13.60 -5.57
CA GLU A 196 -22.33 14.57 -6.19
C GLU A 196 -21.72 15.24 -7.43
N GLU A 197 -20.42 15.55 -7.42
CA GLU A 197 -19.74 16.08 -8.58
C GLU A 197 -19.63 15.08 -9.72
N MET A 198 -19.32 13.80 -9.40
CA MET A 198 -19.31 12.71 -10.40
C MET A 198 -20.70 12.45 -10.98
N GLU A 199 -21.75 12.48 -10.16
CA GLU A 199 -23.14 12.37 -10.62
C GLU A 199 -23.48 13.49 -11.60
N ARG A 200 -23.15 14.73 -11.26
CA ARG A 200 -23.37 15.90 -12.10
C ARG A 200 -22.63 15.80 -13.45
N GLN A 201 -21.35 15.38 -13.42
CA GLN A 201 -20.56 15.19 -14.65
C GLN A 201 -21.14 14.08 -15.51
N ASN A 202 -21.51 12.96 -14.92
CA ASN A 202 -22.14 11.85 -15.65
C ASN A 202 -23.47 12.27 -16.29
N GLU A 203 -24.32 13.03 -15.57
CA GLU A 203 -25.57 13.57 -16.11
C GLU A 203 -25.34 14.55 -17.26
N GLN A 204 -24.26 15.33 -17.24
CA GLN A 204 -23.89 16.21 -18.33
C GLN A 204 -23.35 15.48 -19.57
N MET A 205 -22.63 14.37 -19.39
CA MET A 205 -22.09 13.56 -20.49
C MET A 205 -23.17 12.75 -21.22
N ILE A 206 -24.22 12.30 -20.53
CA ILE A 206 -25.27 11.49 -21.17
C ILE A 206 -25.90 12.17 -22.40
N PRO A 207 -26.34 13.44 -22.37
CA PRO A 207 -26.86 14.12 -23.57
C PRO A 207 -25.78 14.31 -24.63
N GLN A 208 -24.53 14.62 -24.26
CA GLN A 208 -23.43 14.78 -25.23
C GLN A 208 -23.12 13.49 -25.96
N ILE A 209 -23.17 12.34 -25.27
CA ILE A 209 -23.03 11.01 -25.89
C ILE A 209 -24.17 10.75 -26.88
N ARG A 210 -25.41 11.13 -26.54
CA ARG A 210 -26.58 10.95 -27.41
C ARG A 210 -26.60 11.86 -28.61
N GLN A 211 -26.01 13.05 -28.50
CA GLN A 211 -25.89 14.04 -29.55
C GLN A 211 -24.60 13.89 -30.35
N HIS A 212 -23.76 12.90 -29.99
CA HIS A 212 -22.46 12.66 -30.63
C HIS A 212 -21.58 13.94 -30.64
N GLU A 213 -21.49 14.59 -29.46
CA GLU A 213 -20.68 15.81 -29.27
C GLU A 213 -19.35 15.55 -28.58
N ILE A 214 -19.16 14.35 -28.01
CA ILE A 214 -17.98 13.98 -27.23
C ILE A 214 -17.42 12.63 -27.71
N PRO A 215 -16.07 12.47 -27.81
CA PRO A 215 -15.44 11.21 -28.12
C PRO A 215 -15.71 10.14 -27.06
N TYR A 216 -15.91 8.89 -27.49
CA TYR A 216 -16.12 7.77 -26.54
C TYR A 216 -14.88 7.48 -25.70
N SER A 217 -13.69 7.75 -26.18
CA SER A 217 -12.43 7.60 -25.43
C SER A 217 -12.36 8.52 -24.21
N GLU A 218 -12.90 9.74 -24.30
CA GLU A 218 -12.97 10.66 -23.18
C GLU A 218 -13.96 10.17 -22.12
N VAL A 219 -15.15 9.71 -22.54
CA VAL A 219 -16.13 9.11 -21.63
C VAL A 219 -15.60 7.85 -20.96
N ARG A 220 -14.91 6.99 -21.72
CA ARG A 220 -14.23 5.79 -21.17
C ARG A 220 -13.22 6.17 -20.07
N THR A 221 -12.45 7.22 -20.29
CA THR A 221 -11.46 7.69 -19.31
C THR A 221 -12.15 8.23 -18.06
N PHE A 222 -13.21 9.01 -18.23
CA PHE A 222 -14.04 9.45 -17.11
C PHE A 222 -14.62 8.25 -16.33
N TYR A 223 -15.24 7.28 -16.99
CA TYR A 223 -15.82 6.10 -16.33
C TYR A 223 -14.79 5.31 -15.54
N LYS A 224 -13.60 5.08 -16.11
CA LYS A 224 -12.51 4.39 -15.42
C LYS A 224 -12.06 5.15 -14.16
N THR A 225 -11.99 6.47 -14.24
CA THR A 225 -11.64 7.33 -13.10
C THR A 225 -12.71 7.25 -12.02
N VAL A 226 -13.98 7.38 -12.40
CA VAL A 226 -15.11 7.30 -11.48
C VAL A 226 -15.17 5.95 -10.79
N PHE A 227 -15.02 4.84 -11.51
CA PHE A 227 -14.98 3.51 -10.89
C PHE A 227 -13.89 3.39 -9.83
N LYS A 228 -12.70 3.88 -10.13
CA LYS A 228 -11.58 3.84 -9.18
C LYS A 228 -11.84 4.68 -7.94
N VAL A 229 -12.39 5.89 -8.12
CA VAL A 229 -12.69 6.78 -6.98
C VAL A 229 -13.84 6.22 -6.14
N LEU A 230 -14.88 5.66 -6.77
CA LEU A 230 -15.99 5.04 -6.03
C LEU A 230 -15.55 3.82 -5.24
N GLU A 231 -14.66 2.99 -5.78
CA GLU A 231 -14.07 1.83 -5.07
C GLU A 231 -13.25 2.28 -3.86
N ASP A 232 -12.47 3.35 -3.99
CA ASP A 232 -11.70 3.94 -2.90
C ASP A 232 -12.64 4.51 -1.80
N ILE A 233 -13.68 5.24 -2.20
CA ILE A 233 -14.70 5.75 -1.28
C ILE A 233 -15.39 4.62 -0.54
N GLU A 234 -15.80 3.56 -1.23
CA GLU A 234 -16.47 2.41 -0.63
C GLU A 234 -15.58 1.71 0.40
N THR A 235 -14.32 1.52 0.06
CA THR A 235 -13.32 0.98 1.01
C THR A 235 -13.22 1.84 2.27
N GLN A 236 -13.12 3.15 2.12
CA GLN A 236 -13.04 4.07 3.25
C GLN A 236 -14.35 4.14 4.04
N GLN A 237 -15.52 3.99 3.39
CA GLN A 237 -16.82 3.91 4.09
C GLN A 237 -16.89 2.66 4.97
N VAL A 238 -16.41 1.52 4.48
CA VAL A 238 -16.35 0.26 5.26
C VAL A 238 -15.41 0.42 6.45
N GLU A 239 -14.22 0.99 6.25
CA GLU A 239 -13.28 1.24 7.37
C GLU A 239 -13.88 2.11 8.46
N ILE A 240 -14.63 3.16 8.08
CA ILE A 240 -15.32 4.04 9.05
C ILE A 240 -16.43 3.27 9.77
N ASP A 241 -17.24 2.51 9.05
CA ASP A 241 -18.33 1.70 9.63
C ASP A 241 -17.79 0.67 10.63
N ASP A 242 -16.75 -0.05 10.26
CA ASP A 242 -16.05 -1.00 11.14
C ASP A 242 -15.53 -0.29 12.41
N SER A 243 -14.95 0.91 12.26
CA SER A 243 -14.47 1.68 13.41
C SER A 243 -15.59 2.06 14.38
N LEU A 244 -16.79 2.38 13.88
CA LEU A 244 -17.96 2.67 14.73
C LEU A 244 -18.45 1.42 15.48
N HIS A 245 -18.40 0.26 14.86
CA HIS A 245 -18.73 -1.01 15.51
C HIS A 245 -17.71 -1.37 16.61
N GLU A 246 -16.42 -1.14 16.37
CA GLU A 246 -15.37 -1.36 17.37
C GLU A 246 -15.49 -0.42 18.59
N LEU A 247 -16.02 0.81 18.45
CA LEU A 247 -16.27 1.69 19.59
C LEU A 247 -17.24 1.06 20.60
N ARG A 248 -18.36 0.51 20.13
CA ARG A 248 -19.38 -0.14 20.98
C ARG A 248 -18.87 -1.42 21.62
N LYS A 249 -18.12 -2.19 20.88
CA LYS A 249 -17.48 -3.42 21.38
C LYS A 249 -16.42 -3.08 22.43
N GLY A 250 -15.57 -2.09 22.15
CA GLY A 250 -14.55 -1.63 23.08
C GLY A 250 -15.12 -1.10 24.40
N GLU A 251 -16.25 -0.39 24.37
CA GLU A 251 -16.94 0.06 25.58
C GLU A 251 -17.36 -1.13 26.47
N LYS A 252 -17.96 -2.16 25.86
CA LYS A 252 -18.36 -3.37 26.59
C LYS A 252 -17.15 -4.11 27.16
N GLU A 253 -16.10 -4.28 26.39
CA GLU A 253 -14.85 -4.91 26.84
C GLU A 253 -14.20 -4.13 27.99
N ALA A 254 -14.21 -2.79 27.92
CA ALA A 254 -13.70 -1.94 28.99
C ALA A 254 -14.52 -2.09 30.28
N GLN A 255 -15.86 -2.21 30.19
CA GLN A 255 -16.70 -2.46 31.36
C GLN A 255 -16.40 -3.83 31.98
N GLU A 256 -16.25 -4.88 31.19
CA GLU A 256 -15.88 -6.22 31.68
C GLU A 256 -14.49 -6.21 32.35
N LYS A 257 -13.56 -5.42 31.83
CA LYS A 257 -12.23 -5.24 32.44
C LYS A 257 -12.29 -4.49 33.77
N ILE A 258 -13.11 -3.45 33.91
CA ILE A 258 -13.33 -2.76 35.19
C ILE A 258 -13.78 -3.76 36.25
N ASP A 259 -14.78 -4.58 35.94
CA ASP A 259 -15.29 -5.59 36.87
C ASP A 259 -14.20 -6.57 37.30
N THR A 260 -13.36 -6.97 36.35
CA THR A 260 -12.19 -7.85 36.58
C THR A 260 -11.14 -7.18 37.47
N PHE A 261 -10.82 -5.91 37.22
CA PHE A 261 -9.86 -5.14 38.01
C PHE A 261 -10.32 -4.95 39.45
N GLU A 262 -11.58 -4.58 39.65
CA GLU A 262 -12.16 -4.47 40.98
C GLU A 262 -12.16 -5.81 41.74
N PHE A 263 -12.46 -6.90 41.03
CA PHE A 263 -12.38 -8.23 41.63
C PHE A 263 -10.93 -8.57 42.04
N LYS A 264 -9.97 -8.32 41.18
CA LYS A 264 -8.53 -8.56 41.48
C LYS A 264 -8.06 -7.71 42.67
N LEU A 265 -8.42 -6.42 42.69
CA LEU A 265 -8.07 -5.53 43.80
C LEU A 265 -8.65 -5.99 45.13
N ARG A 266 -9.94 -6.38 45.14
CA ARG A 266 -10.60 -6.97 46.33
C ARG A 266 -9.96 -8.27 46.77
N SER A 267 -9.52 -9.09 45.82
CA SER A 267 -8.81 -10.36 46.05
C SER A 267 -7.47 -10.15 46.73
N LEU A 268 -6.66 -9.22 46.21
CA LEU A 268 -5.37 -8.85 46.80
C LEU A 268 -5.51 -8.30 48.21
N LYS A 269 -6.53 -7.40 48.43
CA LYS A 269 -6.83 -6.90 49.75
C LYS A 269 -7.11 -8.04 50.74
N ARG A 270 -8.01 -8.97 50.38
CA ARG A 270 -8.36 -10.13 51.22
C ARG A 270 -7.19 -11.04 51.44
N PHE A 271 -6.32 -11.22 50.47
CA PHE A 271 -5.11 -12.02 50.57
C PHE A 271 -4.18 -11.44 51.65
N VAL A 272 -3.90 -10.14 51.61
CA VAL A 272 -3.08 -9.46 52.62
C VAL A 272 -3.73 -9.50 54.02
N GLU A 273 -5.04 -9.23 54.10
CA GLU A 273 -5.79 -9.27 55.39
C GLU A 273 -5.72 -10.64 56.06
N LYS A 274 -5.69 -11.75 55.28
CA LYS A 274 -5.54 -13.13 55.82
C LYS A 274 -4.19 -13.36 56.47
N GLN A 275 -3.15 -12.68 56.08
CA GLN A 275 -1.79 -12.85 56.58
C GLN A 275 -1.64 -12.29 58.00
N ARG A 276 -2.63 -11.49 58.48
CA ARG A 276 -2.60 -10.90 59.84
C ARG A 276 -1.32 -10.11 60.15
N LEU A 277 -0.77 -9.43 59.17
CA LEU A 277 0.44 -8.62 59.33
C LEU A 277 0.21 -7.51 60.36
N PRO A 278 1.24 -7.08 61.16
CA PRO A 278 1.11 -6.04 62.16
C PRO A 278 0.71 -4.69 61.55
N GLY A 279 1.05 -4.42 60.30
CA GLY A 279 0.68 -3.24 59.54
C GLY A 279 1.15 -3.39 58.09
N LEU A 280 0.97 -2.34 57.27
CA LEU A 280 1.38 -2.31 55.88
C LEU A 280 2.36 -1.15 55.65
N PRO A 281 3.42 -1.34 54.85
CA PRO A 281 4.33 -0.28 54.47
C PRO A 281 3.59 0.88 53.76
N ASN A 282 4.02 2.13 53.99
CA ASN A 282 3.41 3.30 53.37
C ASN A 282 3.52 3.27 51.82
N ASP A 283 4.66 2.84 51.31
CA ASP A 283 4.88 2.70 49.88
C ASP A 283 3.92 1.68 49.22
N TYR A 284 3.64 0.54 49.89
CA TYR A 284 2.65 -0.43 49.45
C TYR A 284 1.24 0.18 49.45
N LEU A 285 0.87 0.90 50.49
CA LEU A 285 -0.42 1.58 50.57
C LEU A 285 -0.59 2.64 49.47
N GLU A 286 0.48 3.38 49.15
CA GLU A 286 0.47 4.34 48.03
C GLU A 286 0.21 3.64 46.70
N PHE A 287 0.87 2.52 46.43
CA PHE A 287 0.61 1.72 45.23
C PHE A 287 -0.83 1.20 45.18
N PHE A 288 -1.35 0.74 46.29
CA PHE A 288 -2.72 0.24 46.39
C PHE A 288 -3.74 1.36 46.10
N PHE A 289 -3.55 2.53 46.67
CA PHE A 289 -4.42 3.70 46.43
C PHE A 289 -4.31 4.20 45.00
N VAL A 290 -3.11 4.28 44.43
CA VAL A 290 -2.92 4.66 43.01
C VAL A 290 -3.65 3.68 42.08
N ALA A 291 -3.59 2.38 42.34
CA ALA A 291 -4.31 1.39 41.55
C ALA A 291 -5.83 1.56 41.69
N THR A 292 -6.33 1.84 42.90
CA THR A 292 -7.75 2.10 43.16
C THR A 292 -8.23 3.36 42.41
N ASP A 293 -7.51 4.47 42.56
CA ASP A 293 -7.86 5.75 41.94
C ASP A 293 -7.88 5.63 40.40
N ARG A 294 -6.96 4.89 39.82
CA ARG A 294 -6.96 4.64 38.36
C ARG A 294 -8.16 3.86 37.87
N ILE A 295 -8.60 2.86 38.62
CA ILE A 295 -9.81 2.09 38.27
C ILE A 295 -11.06 2.97 38.39
N GLU A 296 -11.11 3.82 39.42
CA GLU A 296 -12.19 4.80 39.60
C GLU A 296 -12.17 5.83 38.45
N GLU A 297 -11.00 6.37 38.06
CA GLU A 297 -10.85 7.27 36.93
C GLU A 297 -11.35 6.63 35.64
N LEU A 298 -10.96 5.37 35.36
CA LEU A 298 -11.41 4.61 34.22
C LEU A 298 -12.94 4.48 34.21
N SER A 299 -13.55 4.15 35.36
CA SER A 299 -14.99 4.06 35.50
C SER A 299 -15.68 5.41 35.24
N VAL A 300 -15.13 6.50 35.76
CA VAL A 300 -15.65 7.86 35.51
C VAL A 300 -15.58 8.25 34.04
N VAL A 301 -14.45 7.95 33.37
CA VAL A 301 -14.26 8.26 31.94
C VAL A 301 -15.22 7.46 31.07
N LEU A 302 -15.44 6.17 31.39
CA LEU A 302 -16.37 5.31 30.65
C LEU A 302 -17.84 5.72 30.81
N ASN A 303 -18.21 6.36 31.94
CA ASN A 303 -19.55 6.83 32.21
C ASN A 303 -19.80 8.30 31.79
N LYS A 304 -18.89 8.93 31.05
CA LYS A 304 -19.12 10.27 30.47
C LYS A 304 -20.23 10.21 29.41
N ILE A 305 -20.95 11.33 29.22
CA ILE A 305 -21.98 11.47 28.16
C ILE A 305 -21.36 11.21 26.77
N ARG A 306 -20.11 11.63 26.57
CA ARG A 306 -19.30 11.34 25.37
C ARG A 306 -18.04 10.62 25.79
N VAL A 307 -17.97 9.36 25.45
CA VAL A 307 -16.84 8.49 25.77
C VAL A 307 -15.74 8.68 24.73
N ASN A 308 -14.52 8.94 25.18
CA ASN A 308 -13.33 8.87 24.32
C ASN A 308 -12.68 7.51 24.49
N MET A 309 -12.86 6.63 23.51
CA MET A 309 -12.34 5.26 23.59
C MET A 309 -10.82 5.17 23.56
N GLU A 310 -10.11 6.13 22.97
CA GLU A 310 -8.65 6.20 23.06
C GLU A 310 -8.17 6.46 24.50
N GLU A 311 -8.84 7.38 25.20
CA GLU A 311 -8.57 7.66 26.61
C GLU A 311 -8.90 6.43 27.48
N VAL A 312 -10.03 5.77 27.22
CA VAL A 312 -10.45 4.53 27.90
C VAL A 312 -9.39 3.43 27.71
N ASN A 313 -8.98 3.15 26.48
CA ASN A 313 -8.00 2.12 26.19
C ASN A 313 -6.64 2.39 26.85
N ARG A 314 -6.23 3.67 26.87
CA ARG A 314 -5.01 4.07 27.59
C ARG A 314 -5.12 3.82 29.09
N LEU A 315 -6.24 4.17 29.70
CA LEU A 315 -6.48 3.93 31.13
C LEU A 315 -6.56 2.45 31.46
N VAL A 316 -7.20 1.65 30.60
CA VAL A 316 -7.23 0.18 30.74
C VAL A 316 -5.82 -0.39 30.80
N ALA A 317 -4.93 -0.01 29.87
CA ALA A 317 -3.55 -0.49 29.86
C ALA A 317 -2.79 -0.07 31.15
N LEU A 318 -2.98 1.18 31.62
CA LEU A 318 -2.38 1.66 32.88
C LEU A 318 -2.92 0.92 34.11
N CYS A 319 -4.19 0.53 34.12
CA CYS A 319 -4.77 -0.29 35.19
C CYS A 319 -4.20 -1.71 35.20
N GLU A 320 -4.05 -2.32 34.01
CA GLU A 320 -3.44 -3.65 33.87
C GLU A 320 -2.02 -3.66 34.43
N GLU A 321 -1.16 -2.75 33.94
CA GLU A 321 0.22 -2.62 34.44
C GLU A 321 0.29 -2.36 35.94
N GLY A 322 -0.57 -1.43 36.43
CA GLY A 322 -0.62 -1.09 37.84
C GLY A 322 -1.04 -2.26 38.73
N LEU A 323 -2.03 -3.05 38.29
CA LEU A 323 -2.49 -4.24 39.02
C LEU A 323 -1.49 -5.41 38.98
N GLU A 324 -0.75 -5.58 37.88
CA GLU A 324 0.31 -6.59 37.79
C GLU A 324 1.45 -6.23 38.76
N LEU A 325 1.84 -4.95 38.79
CA LEU A 325 2.86 -4.50 39.72
C LEU A 325 2.40 -4.62 41.18
N LEU A 326 1.15 -4.24 41.48
CA LEU A 326 0.57 -4.39 42.82
C LEU A 326 0.51 -5.85 43.25
N ASP A 327 0.09 -6.76 42.35
CA ASP A 327 0.04 -8.19 42.58
C ASP A 327 1.43 -8.75 42.98
N LYS A 328 2.47 -8.41 42.18
CA LYS A 328 3.84 -8.79 42.48
C LYS A 328 4.31 -8.24 43.84
N LYS A 329 4.11 -6.92 44.08
CA LYS A 329 4.49 -6.31 45.36
C LYS A 329 3.75 -6.92 46.54
N THR A 330 2.50 -7.35 46.34
CA THR A 330 1.70 -8.02 47.38
C THR A 330 2.32 -9.37 47.76
N HIS A 331 2.70 -10.15 46.76
CA HIS A 331 3.35 -11.45 47.01
C HIS A 331 4.74 -11.26 47.63
N ASP A 332 5.56 -10.37 47.08
CA ASP A 332 6.88 -10.05 47.62
C ASP A 332 6.80 -9.63 49.11
N LEU A 333 5.82 -8.81 49.45
CA LEU A 333 5.57 -8.33 50.81
C LEU A 333 5.19 -9.47 51.77
N VAL A 334 4.25 -10.31 51.31
CA VAL A 334 3.79 -11.47 52.11
C VAL A 334 4.90 -12.49 52.30
N ASP A 335 5.65 -12.82 51.25
CA ASP A 335 6.75 -13.73 51.29
C ASP A 335 7.89 -13.24 52.21
N ALA A 336 8.24 -11.94 52.12
CA ALA A 336 9.24 -11.31 53.01
C ALA A 336 8.78 -11.37 54.47
N ALA A 337 7.52 -11.12 54.76
CA ALA A 337 6.99 -11.21 56.13
C ALA A 337 7.04 -12.63 56.67
N ALA A 338 6.56 -13.60 55.90
CA ALA A 338 6.54 -15.01 56.31
C ALA A 338 7.95 -15.58 56.49
N LEU A 339 8.85 -15.27 55.57
CA LEU A 339 10.28 -15.67 55.68
C LEU A 339 10.96 -15.03 56.91
N THR A 340 10.65 -13.75 57.18
CA THR A 340 11.18 -13.07 58.38
C THR A 340 10.75 -13.77 59.67
N GLU A 341 9.47 -14.14 59.79
CA GLU A 341 8.98 -14.87 60.96
C GLU A 341 9.67 -16.19 61.15
N GLN A 342 9.83 -17.00 60.08
CA GLN A 342 10.55 -18.25 60.11
C GLN A 342 12.02 -18.08 60.46
N MET A 343 12.67 -17.08 59.91
CA MET A 343 14.08 -16.79 60.21
C MET A 343 14.28 -16.30 61.66
N LEU A 344 13.41 -15.48 62.18
CA LEU A 344 13.43 -15.05 63.58
C LEU A 344 13.25 -16.27 64.53
N GLN A 345 12.32 -17.18 64.22
CA GLN A 345 12.14 -18.42 65.00
C GLN A 345 13.40 -19.29 64.95
N TYR A 346 14.00 -19.43 63.79
CA TYR A 346 15.20 -20.23 63.59
C TYR A 346 16.41 -19.57 64.29
N ALA A 347 16.59 -18.27 64.14
CA ALA A 347 17.71 -17.49 64.74
C ALA A 347 17.69 -17.47 66.28
N ASN A 348 16.51 -17.64 66.88
CA ASN A 348 16.36 -17.59 68.33
C ASN A 348 17.23 -18.65 69.04
N ARG A 349 17.66 -19.77 68.39
CA ARG A 349 18.58 -20.76 68.92
C ARG A 349 19.98 -20.19 69.20
N TYR A 350 20.39 -19.15 68.45
CA TYR A 350 21.70 -18.48 68.55
C TYR A 350 21.70 -17.23 69.41
N ARG A 351 20.54 -16.78 69.92
CA ARG A 351 20.33 -15.53 70.67
C ARG A 351 21.24 -15.41 71.85
N HIS A 352 21.52 -16.53 72.57
CA HIS A 352 22.35 -16.51 73.79
C HIS A 352 23.83 -16.81 73.54
N THR A 353 24.19 -17.23 72.35
CA THR A 353 25.53 -17.68 71.99
C THR A 353 26.27 -16.66 71.08
N HIS A 354 25.51 -15.88 70.31
CA HIS A 354 26.07 -14.93 69.35
C HIS A 354 25.42 -13.55 69.54
N GLU A 355 26.20 -12.56 69.93
CA GLU A 355 25.73 -11.19 70.15
C GLU A 355 25.19 -10.54 68.92
N GLU A 356 25.88 -10.71 67.77
CA GLU A 356 25.43 -10.17 66.47
C GLU A 356 24.04 -10.66 66.08
N VAL A 357 23.73 -11.94 66.35
CA VAL A 357 22.39 -12.50 66.05
C VAL A 357 21.36 -11.96 67.03
N ARG A 358 21.72 -11.70 68.31
CA ARG A 358 20.80 -11.08 69.26
C ARG A 358 20.40 -9.68 68.81
N GLU A 359 21.40 -8.84 68.43
CA GLU A 359 21.15 -7.49 67.91
C GLU A 359 20.29 -7.48 66.65
N ALA A 360 20.59 -8.41 65.70
CA ALA A 360 19.81 -8.59 64.45
C ALA A 360 18.37 -9.01 64.74
N ILE A 361 18.13 -9.92 65.69
CA ILE A 361 16.79 -10.29 66.11
C ILE A 361 16.01 -9.08 66.64
N ASP A 362 16.61 -8.30 67.55
CA ASP A 362 15.94 -7.16 68.15
C ASP A 362 15.66 -6.05 67.11
N LYS A 363 16.58 -5.81 66.18
CA LYS A 363 16.42 -4.85 65.09
C LYS A 363 15.37 -5.33 64.04
N SER A 364 15.48 -6.58 63.62
CA SER A 364 14.51 -7.15 62.68
C SER A 364 13.08 -7.17 63.24
N TYR A 365 12.97 -7.48 64.55
CA TYR A 365 11.68 -7.43 65.25
C TYR A 365 11.09 -6.01 65.31
N TYR A 366 11.95 -4.97 65.47
CA TYR A 366 11.55 -3.57 65.42
C TYR A 366 11.07 -3.16 64.02
N LEU A 367 11.86 -3.45 62.99
CA LEU A 367 11.49 -3.22 61.58
C LEU A 367 10.18 -3.91 61.19
N PHE A 368 9.98 -5.15 61.63
CA PHE A 368 8.80 -5.95 61.36
C PHE A 368 7.55 -5.41 62.06
N ASN A 369 7.59 -5.09 63.34
CA ASN A 369 6.41 -4.77 64.15
C ASN A 369 6.10 -3.29 64.30
N LYS A 370 7.06 -2.41 64.01
CA LYS A 370 6.92 -0.94 64.19
C LYS A 370 6.98 -0.16 62.91
N GLU A 371 7.90 -0.53 62.04
CA GLU A 371 8.07 0.18 60.76
C GLU A 371 7.43 -0.52 59.59
N TYR A 372 7.08 -1.84 59.73
CA TYR A 372 6.46 -2.69 58.69
C TYR A 372 7.36 -2.87 57.45
N HIS A 373 8.68 -2.72 57.62
CA HIS A 373 9.67 -2.89 56.56
C HIS A 373 10.11 -4.37 56.51
N TYR A 374 9.25 -5.24 55.97
CA TYR A 374 9.44 -6.70 56.00
C TYR A 374 10.67 -7.16 55.25
N GLN A 375 11.00 -6.53 54.12
CA GLN A 375 12.19 -6.87 53.34
C GLN A 375 13.47 -6.52 54.08
N GLU A 376 13.53 -5.33 54.68
CA GLU A 376 14.69 -4.88 55.48
C GLU A 376 14.86 -5.77 56.74
N ALA A 377 13.75 -6.18 57.36
CA ALA A 377 13.74 -7.08 58.48
C ALA A 377 14.28 -8.47 58.06
N LEU A 378 13.90 -8.97 56.91
CA LEU A 378 14.39 -10.23 56.31
C LEU A 378 15.89 -10.16 56.02
N ASP A 379 16.34 -9.08 55.41
CA ASP A 379 17.74 -8.89 55.03
C ASP A 379 18.63 -8.80 56.26
N GLU A 380 18.20 -8.13 57.32
CA GLU A 380 18.94 -7.99 58.58
C GLU A 380 19.12 -9.37 59.27
N ILE A 381 18.03 -10.11 59.47
CA ILE A 381 18.12 -11.41 60.15
C ILE A 381 18.79 -12.49 59.29
N GLY A 382 18.56 -12.41 57.98
CA GLY A 382 19.17 -13.34 57.02
C GLY A 382 20.70 -13.17 56.97
N THR A 383 21.16 -11.91 56.91
CA THR A 383 22.60 -11.62 56.94
C THR A 383 23.29 -12.10 58.21
N ALA A 384 22.66 -11.89 59.37
CA ALA A 384 23.21 -12.32 60.64
C ALA A 384 23.25 -13.87 60.75
N LEU A 385 22.20 -14.55 60.26
CA LEU A 385 22.17 -16.01 60.26
C LEU A 385 23.22 -16.60 59.32
N GLU A 386 23.39 -16.04 58.12
CA GLU A 386 24.37 -16.53 57.15
C GLU A 386 25.81 -16.41 57.61
N ARG A 387 26.13 -15.44 58.49
CA ARG A 387 27.46 -15.33 59.14
C ARG A 387 27.72 -16.42 60.15
N VAL A 388 26.73 -16.87 60.88
CA VAL A 388 26.85 -17.87 61.93
C VAL A 388 26.67 -19.28 61.39
N GLU A 389 25.76 -19.48 60.45
CA GLU A 389 25.48 -20.74 59.83
C GLU A 389 25.33 -20.54 58.29
N PRO A 390 26.43 -20.64 57.52
CA PRO A 390 26.40 -20.48 56.09
C PRO A 390 25.42 -21.46 55.41
N GLY A 391 24.56 -20.95 54.53
CA GLY A 391 23.52 -21.69 53.82
C GLY A 391 22.19 -21.85 54.59
N ALA A 392 22.07 -21.30 55.81
CA ALA A 392 20.84 -21.36 56.61
C ALA A 392 19.69 -20.57 55.92
N PHE A 393 20.01 -19.40 55.42
CA PHE A 393 19.03 -18.57 54.68
C PHE A 393 18.40 -19.36 53.55
N LYS A 394 19.22 -19.87 52.66
CA LYS A 394 18.75 -20.62 51.48
C LYS A 394 17.93 -21.85 51.82
N ARG A 395 18.31 -22.58 52.87
CA ARG A 395 17.54 -23.76 53.31
C ARG A 395 16.14 -23.41 53.82
N ILE A 396 16.00 -22.28 54.51
CA ILE A 396 14.70 -21.81 55.02
C ILE A 396 13.86 -21.31 53.87
N GLU A 397 14.48 -20.55 52.98
CA GLU A 397 13.83 -20.05 51.77
C GLU A 397 13.34 -21.20 50.85
N ASP A 398 14.23 -22.19 50.56
CA ASP A 398 13.88 -23.36 49.77
C ASP A 398 12.76 -24.17 50.44
N PHE A 399 12.77 -24.28 51.77
CA PHE A 399 11.70 -24.96 52.51
C PHE A 399 10.36 -24.20 52.38
N TYR A 400 10.36 -22.90 52.52
CA TYR A 400 9.17 -22.05 52.39
C TYR A 400 8.53 -22.21 51.00
N PHE A 401 9.31 -22.05 49.94
CA PHE A 401 8.78 -22.16 48.58
C PHE A 401 8.36 -23.56 48.12
N ASN A 402 8.99 -24.60 48.68
CA ASN A 402 8.65 -25.98 48.34
C ASN A 402 7.50 -26.59 49.17
N HIS A 403 7.07 -25.92 50.27
CA HIS A 403 6.03 -26.43 51.17
C HIS A 403 5.03 -25.33 51.52
N PRO A 404 4.33 -24.76 50.52
CA PRO A 404 3.40 -23.64 50.76
C PRO A 404 2.19 -24.03 51.67
N ASP A 405 1.86 -25.30 51.79
CA ASP A 405 0.73 -25.79 52.60
C ASP A 405 1.07 -25.96 54.11
N LEU A 406 2.33 -25.77 54.50
CA LEU A 406 2.80 -25.94 55.90
C LEU A 406 3.08 -24.62 56.63
N VAL A 407 2.84 -23.49 55.97
CA VAL A 407 3.13 -22.14 56.47
C VAL A 407 1.85 -21.32 56.75
#